data_e16df9b1986c4b9082d61c7b0c67cc71
#
_entry.id   e16df9b1986c4b9082d61c7b0c67cc71
#
_cell.length_a   1.000
_cell.length_b   1.000
_cell.length_c   1.000
_cell.angle_alpha   90.00
_cell.angle_beta   90.00
_cell.angle_gamma   90.00
#
_symmetry.space_group_name_H-M   'P 1'
#
loop_
_entity.id
_entity.type
_entity.pdbx_description
1 polymer ?
#
loop_
_entity_poly.entity_id
_entity_poly.type
_entity_poly.pdbx_seq_one_letter_code
_entity_poly.pdbx_strand_id
1 'polypeptide(L)'
;EDSGFKPDMIKIYPCLVLNGTKAHKWWKRGEYRPYTTEEAAQLIVEVKKVVPPWIRIMRVQRDIPASLIEAGVDRSNLRQLVLQKLREDEVRCRCIRCREVGHRRLKDGVKPDPDNVQTMVIKEEASGGEDIFISAEDPINDVLIGFLRLRIPSEKAHRPEIVPETTSIVRELHVYGSLVPVGKHLAKAWQHKGYGGLLLSDAERMSREECDRKKVVVISALGTKQYYKRFGYSYDGPYVSKMLEG
;
A
#
# COMPACT_ATOMS: atom_id res chain seq x y z
N GLU A 1 4.54 -1.05 18.47
CA GLU A 1 4.84 -0.33 17.21
C GLU A 1 5.20 1.12 17.55
N ASP A 2 6.27 1.64 16.95
CA ASP A 2 6.68 3.04 17.12
C ASP A 2 5.79 3.95 16.27
N SER A 3 5.01 4.84 16.90
CA SER A 3 4.14 5.80 16.22
C SER A 3 4.91 6.80 15.35
N GLY A 4 6.18 7.02 15.64
CA GLY A 4 7.09 7.84 14.82
C GLY A 4 7.49 7.19 13.50
N PHE A 5 7.27 5.87 13.32
CA PHE A 5 7.74 5.12 12.16
C PHE A 5 6.70 4.11 11.66
N LYS A 6 5.70 4.60 10.92
CA LYS A 6 4.64 3.76 10.30
C LYS A 6 4.69 3.86 8.78
N PRO A 7 5.43 2.97 8.09
CA PRO A 7 5.55 3.01 6.63
C PRO A 7 4.29 2.50 5.95
N ASP A 8 3.92 3.13 4.83
CA ASP A 8 2.83 2.65 3.95
C ASP A 8 3.23 1.42 3.15
N MET A 9 4.51 1.35 2.78
CA MET A 9 5.06 0.34 1.87
C MET A 9 6.42 -0.13 2.36
N ILE A 10 6.67 -1.43 2.25
CA ILE A 10 7.96 -2.01 2.60
C ILE A 10 8.54 -2.83 1.45
N LYS A 11 9.85 -2.81 1.36
CA LYS A 11 10.65 -3.69 0.50
C LYS A 11 11.60 -4.47 1.41
N ILE A 12 11.56 -5.78 1.33
CA ILE A 12 12.41 -6.67 2.12
C ILE A 12 13.49 -7.20 1.17
N TYR A 13 14.72 -6.76 1.38
CA TYR A 13 15.84 -7.19 0.53
C TYR A 13 16.88 -7.93 1.36
N PRO A 14 16.93 -9.28 1.28
CA PRO A 14 18.07 -10.02 1.81
C PRO A 14 19.36 -9.48 1.23
N CYS A 15 20.38 -9.31 2.07
CA CYS A 15 21.67 -8.84 1.61
C CYS A 15 22.36 -9.94 0.80
N LEU A 16 22.70 -9.61 -0.44
CA LEU A 16 23.38 -10.52 -1.37
C LEU A 16 24.88 -10.18 -1.42
N VAL A 17 25.70 -11.22 -1.52
CA VAL A 17 27.15 -11.09 -1.74
C VAL A 17 27.41 -11.07 -3.24
N LEU A 18 27.89 -9.94 -3.74
CA LEU A 18 28.25 -9.74 -5.14
C LEU A 18 29.73 -9.43 -5.25
N ASN A 19 30.40 -9.99 -6.27
CA ASN A 19 31.82 -9.74 -6.51
C ASN A 19 32.14 -8.24 -6.54
N GLY A 20 33.29 -7.85 -5.98
CA GLY A 20 33.78 -6.46 -5.94
C GLY A 20 33.16 -5.59 -4.83
N THR A 21 32.15 -6.04 -4.10
CA THR A 21 31.50 -5.28 -3.02
C THR A 21 32.26 -5.39 -1.69
N LYS A 22 31.97 -4.49 -0.72
CA LYS A 22 32.47 -4.65 0.67
C LYS A 22 31.95 -5.93 1.32
N ALA A 23 30.68 -6.28 1.10
CA ALA A 23 30.07 -7.52 1.61
C ALA A 23 30.82 -8.76 1.12
N HIS A 24 31.27 -8.77 -0.14
CA HIS A 24 32.09 -9.86 -0.68
C HIS A 24 33.45 -9.97 0.05
N LYS A 25 34.11 -8.85 0.32
CA LYS A 25 35.37 -8.85 1.08
C LYS A 25 35.19 -9.39 2.50
N TRP A 26 34.14 -8.98 3.20
CA TRP A 26 33.81 -9.47 4.53
C TRP A 26 33.47 -10.96 4.53
N TRP A 27 32.67 -11.39 3.55
CA TRP A 27 32.32 -12.81 3.40
C TRP A 27 33.56 -13.69 3.15
N LYS A 28 34.46 -13.27 2.26
CA LYS A 28 35.73 -13.99 2.00
C LYS A 28 36.60 -14.10 3.24
N ARG A 29 36.55 -13.14 4.16
CA ARG A 29 37.28 -13.16 5.44
C ARG A 29 36.54 -13.84 6.59
N GLY A 30 35.32 -14.34 6.34
CA GLY A 30 34.48 -14.95 7.37
C GLY A 30 33.85 -13.94 8.36
N GLU A 31 33.96 -12.64 8.09
CA GLU A 31 33.41 -11.56 8.91
C GLU A 31 31.91 -11.32 8.69
N TYR A 32 31.34 -11.87 7.62
CA TYR A 32 29.94 -11.75 7.25
C TYR A 32 29.40 -13.06 6.68
N ARG A 33 28.24 -13.48 7.18
CA ARG A 33 27.48 -14.61 6.63
C ARG A 33 26.12 -14.11 6.13
N PRO A 34 25.81 -14.18 4.83
CA PRO A 34 24.48 -13.85 4.32
C PRO A 34 23.47 -14.93 4.73
N TYR A 35 22.19 -14.55 4.80
CA TYR A 35 21.11 -15.53 4.94
C TYR A 35 21.07 -16.46 3.75
N THR A 36 20.86 -17.74 4.00
CA THR A 36 20.48 -18.70 2.98
C THR A 36 19.07 -18.40 2.45
N THR A 37 18.70 -18.99 1.33
CA THR A 37 17.35 -18.86 0.77
C THR A 37 16.29 -19.32 1.78
N GLU A 38 16.55 -20.39 2.52
CA GLU A 38 15.63 -20.94 3.51
C GLU A 38 15.47 -20.03 4.73
N GLU A 39 16.57 -19.52 5.29
CA GLU A 39 16.57 -18.60 6.41
C GLU A 39 15.86 -17.29 6.05
N ALA A 40 16.14 -16.76 4.85
CA ALA A 40 15.46 -15.56 4.35
C ALA A 40 13.96 -15.78 4.15
N ALA A 41 13.56 -16.95 3.62
CA ALA A 41 12.16 -17.32 3.46
C ALA A 41 11.45 -17.38 4.81
N GLN A 42 12.05 -18.03 5.81
CA GLN A 42 11.48 -18.16 7.15
C GLN A 42 11.31 -16.80 7.82
N LEU A 43 12.33 -15.93 7.77
CA LEU A 43 12.24 -14.58 8.30
C LEU A 43 11.10 -13.77 7.65
N ILE A 44 10.96 -13.88 6.31
CA ILE A 44 9.90 -13.18 5.59
C ILE A 44 8.52 -13.75 5.94
N VAL A 45 8.40 -15.04 6.23
CA VAL A 45 7.17 -15.67 6.74
C VAL A 45 6.76 -14.99 8.05
N GLU A 46 7.67 -14.87 9.02
CA GLU A 46 7.37 -14.23 10.30
C GLU A 46 6.97 -12.76 10.12
N VAL A 47 7.65 -12.00 9.28
CA VAL A 47 7.24 -10.63 8.93
C VAL A 47 5.83 -10.60 8.34
N LYS A 48 5.48 -11.56 7.46
CA LYS A 48 4.18 -11.59 6.80
C LYS A 48 3.03 -12.04 7.72
N LYS A 49 3.32 -12.75 8.80
CA LYS A 49 2.34 -13.10 9.83
C LYS A 49 1.86 -11.88 10.62
N VAL A 50 2.75 -10.91 10.85
CA VAL A 50 2.48 -9.75 11.72
C VAL A 50 2.24 -8.43 10.97
N VAL A 51 2.46 -8.39 9.64
CA VAL A 51 2.32 -7.16 8.88
C VAL A 51 0.87 -6.67 8.87
N PRO A 52 0.62 -5.39 9.22
CA PRO A 52 -0.72 -4.82 9.22
C PRO A 52 -1.39 -4.76 7.85
N PRO A 53 -2.74 -4.75 7.79
CA PRO A 53 -3.49 -4.80 6.54
C PRO A 53 -3.36 -3.54 5.67
N TRP A 54 -2.95 -2.41 6.23
CA TRP A 54 -2.70 -1.16 5.48
C TRP A 54 -1.30 -1.07 4.86
N ILE A 55 -0.39 -2.00 5.17
CA ILE A 55 0.96 -2.02 4.58
C ILE A 55 0.98 -2.81 3.28
N ARG A 56 1.68 -2.27 2.26
CA ARG A 56 1.96 -2.99 1.03
C ARG A 56 3.39 -3.54 1.03
N ILE A 57 3.56 -4.87 1.04
CA ILE A 57 4.86 -5.49 0.77
C ILE A 57 5.11 -5.49 -0.74
N MET A 58 5.90 -4.54 -1.21
CA MET A 58 6.15 -4.35 -2.65
C MET A 58 7.04 -5.45 -3.22
N ARG A 59 8.19 -5.69 -2.60
CA ARG A 59 9.19 -6.68 -3.03
C ARG A 59 9.78 -7.41 -1.84
N VAL A 60 10.18 -8.65 -2.03
CA VAL A 60 10.90 -9.48 -1.05
C VAL A 60 12.29 -9.90 -1.54
N GLN A 61 12.69 -9.37 -2.69
CA GLN A 61 13.96 -9.70 -3.34
C GLN A 61 14.32 -8.61 -4.35
N ARG A 62 15.61 -8.39 -4.58
CA ARG A 62 16.11 -7.57 -5.69
C ARG A 62 16.11 -8.37 -6.99
N ASP A 63 15.94 -7.67 -8.11
CA ASP A 63 16.02 -8.24 -9.45
C ASP A 63 17.52 -8.29 -9.88
N ILE A 64 18.29 -9.22 -9.28
CA ILE A 64 19.70 -9.46 -9.59
C ILE A 64 19.80 -10.86 -10.20
N PRO A 65 20.46 -11.01 -11.36
CA PRO A 65 20.69 -12.33 -11.94
C PRO A 65 21.42 -13.27 -10.97
N ALA A 66 20.92 -14.48 -10.81
CA ALA A 66 21.49 -15.48 -9.90
C ALA A 66 22.99 -15.77 -10.19
N SER A 67 23.41 -15.68 -11.46
CA SER A 67 24.80 -15.85 -11.88
C SER A 67 25.79 -14.82 -11.32
N LEU A 68 25.29 -13.68 -10.79
CA LEU A 68 26.13 -12.66 -10.17
C LEU A 68 26.20 -12.78 -8.64
N ILE A 69 25.44 -13.70 -8.04
CA ILE A 69 25.34 -13.88 -6.59
C ILE A 69 26.35 -14.92 -6.16
N GLU A 70 27.38 -14.51 -5.41
CA GLU A 70 28.42 -15.37 -4.86
C GLU A 70 27.94 -16.12 -3.59
N ALA A 71 27.09 -15.46 -2.79
CA ALA A 71 26.45 -16.05 -1.62
C ALA A 71 25.20 -15.29 -1.21
N GLY A 72 24.25 -15.96 -0.54
CA GLY A 72 22.97 -15.42 -0.09
C GLY A 72 21.80 -16.09 -0.81
N VAL A 73 20.71 -15.35 -1.01
CA VAL A 73 19.52 -15.86 -1.71
C VAL A 73 19.80 -15.94 -3.20
N ASP A 74 19.96 -17.12 -3.70
CA ASP A 74 20.33 -17.47 -5.09
C ASP A 74 19.13 -17.83 -6.00
N ARG A 75 17.92 -17.89 -5.43
CA ARG A 75 16.69 -18.26 -6.14
C ARG A 75 15.82 -17.05 -6.47
N SER A 76 15.36 -16.98 -7.71
CA SER A 76 14.47 -15.90 -8.18
C SER A 76 13.02 -16.01 -7.67
N ASN A 77 12.62 -17.15 -7.09
CA ASN A 77 11.25 -17.47 -6.68
C ASN A 77 11.02 -17.36 -5.15
N LEU A 78 11.83 -16.56 -4.42
CA LEU A 78 11.72 -16.42 -2.97
C LEU A 78 10.31 -16.13 -2.49
N ARG A 79 9.55 -15.28 -3.21
CA ARG A 79 8.16 -14.96 -2.86
C ARG A 79 7.24 -16.18 -2.92
N GLN A 80 7.42 -17.04 -3.93
CA GLN A 80 6.62 -18.27 -4.07
C GLN A 80 6.90 -19.23 -2.91
N LEU A 81 8.18 -19.39 -2.56
CA LEU A 81 8.60 -20.22 -1.42
C LEU A 81 7.98 -19.71 -0.11
N VAL A 82 8.04 -18.39 0.15
CA VAL A 82 7.39 -17.77 1.32
C VAL A 82 5.88 -17.99 1.34
N LEU A 83 5.19 -17.86 0.20
CA LEU A 83 3.76 -18.08 0.12
C LEU A 83 3.38 -19.56 0.30
N GLN A 84 4.23 -20.47 -0.14
CA GLN A 84 4.05 -21.90 0.09
C GLN A 84 4.12 -22.20 1.59
N LYS A 85 5.18 -21.74 2.28
CA LYS A 85 5.34 -21.93 3.73
C LYS A 85 4.16 -21.36 4.53
N LEU A 86 3.67 -20.17 4.17
CA LEU A 86 2.46 -19.60 4.81
C LEU A 86 1.22 -20.48 4.64
N ARG A 87 1.08 -21.16 3.49
CA ARG A 87 -0.02 -22.12 3.30
C ARG A 87 0.16 -23.37 4.13
N GLU A 88 1.37 -23.89 4.24
CA GLU A 88 1.72 -25.04 5.09
C GLU A 88 1.45 -24.73 6.57
N ASP A 89 1.69 -23.48 6.99
CA ASP A 89 1.37 -23.00 8.34
C ASP A 89 -0.13 -22.63 8.53
N GLU A 90 -0.96 -22.76 7.50
CA GLU A 90 -2.39 -22.34 7.47
C GLU A 90 -2.58 -20.85 7.80
N VAL A 91 -1.59 -20.00 7.57
CA VAL A 91 -1.62 -18.56 7.84
C VAL A 91 -1.69 -17.76 6.54
N ARG A 92 -2.52 -16.70 6.55
CA ARG A 92 -2.62 -15.76 5.44
C ARG A 92 -1.98 -14.42 5.78
N CYS A 93 -1.14 -13.94 4.86
CA CYS A 93 -0.60 -12.59 4.95
C CYS A 93 -1.69 -11.55 4.63
N ARG A 94 -1.89 -10.60 5.54
CA ARG A 94 -2.91 -9.56 5.39
C ARG A 94 -2.46 -8.30 4.67
N CYS A 95 -1.20 -8.24 4.17
CA CYS A 95 -0.74 -7.05 3.47
C CYS A 95 -1.59 -6.76 2.21
N ILE A 96 -1.66 -5.49 1.82
CA ILE A 96 -2.42 -5.02 0.65
C ILE A 96 -2.17 -5.91 -0.58
N ARG A 97 -0.88 -6.19 -0.91
CA ARG A 97 -0.53 -6.99 -2.10
C ARG A 97 -1.12 -8.40 -2.10
N CYS A 98 -1.25 -9.04 -0.93
CA CYS A 98 -1.80 -10.40 -0.84
C CYS A 98 -3.31 -10.43 -0.97
N ARG A 99 -3.99 -9.32 -0.64
CA ARG A 99 -5.45 -9.19 -0.64
C ARG A 99 -6.03 -8.50 -1.87
N GLU A 100 -5.21 -7.74 -2.64
CA GLU A 100 -5.73 -7.00 -3.80
C GLU A 100 -6.39 -7.92 -4.83
N VAL A 101 -7.50 -7.48 -5.37
CA VAL A 101 -8.40 -8.25 -6.25
C VAL A 101 -7.68 -8.86 -7.45
N GLY A 102 -6.71 -8.17 -8.04
CA GLY A 102 -5.93 -8.67 -9.19
C GLY A 102 -5.11 -9.91 -8.82
N HIS A 103 -4.39 -9.86 -7.69
CA HIS A 103 -3.58 -10.99 -7.21
C HIS A 103 -4.44 -12.15 -6.72
N ARG A 104 -5.53 -11.88 -5.99
CA ARG A 104 -6.47 -12.91 -5.51
C ARG A 104 -7.11 -13.68 -6.66
N ARG A 105 -7.54 -12.95 -7.70
CA ARG A 105 -8.12 -13.56 -8.89
C ARG A 105 -7.11 -14.43 -9.64
N LEU A 106 -5.88 -13.92 -9.85
CA LEU A 106 -4.86 -14.62 -10.65
C LEU A 106 -4.28 -15.85 -9.94
N LYS A 107 -4.10 -15.77 -8.62
CA LYS A 107 -3.43 -16.83 -7.84
C LYS A 107 -4.38 -17.85 -7.25
N ASP A 108 -5.50 -17.37 -6.73
CA ASP A 108 -6.41 -18.19 -5.94
C ASP A 108 -7.76 -18.41 -6.65
N GLY A 109 -7.96 -17.83 -7.84
CA GLY A 109 -9.22 -17.92 -8.58
C GLY A 109 -10.38 -17.17 -7.92
N VAL A 110 -10.13 -16.46 -6.82
CA VAL A 110 -11.17 -15.80 -6.01
C VAL A 110 -11.74 -14.60 -6.78
N LYS A 111 -13.07 -14.55 -6.84
CA LYS A 111 -13.82 -13.42 -7.37
C LYS A 111 -14.58 -12.78 -6.22
N PRO A 112 -14.37 -11.47 -5.94
CA PRO A 112 -15.15 -10.79 -4.93
C PRO A 112 -16.61 -10.66 -5.37
N ASP A 113 -17.50 -10.72 -4.39
CA ASP A 113 -18.92 -10.47 -4.59
C ASP A 113 -19.18 -8.97 -4.38
N PRO A 114 -19.74 -8.26 -5.38
CA PRO A 114 -20.07 -6.83 -5.23
C PRO A 114 -21.02 -6.54 -4.06
N ASP A 115 -21.93 -7.45 -3.75
CA ASP A 115 -22.94 -7.26 -2.70
C ASP A 115 -22.34 -7.40 -1.29
N ASN A 116 -21.16 -8.00 -1.18
CA ASN A 116 -20.42 -8.14 0.07
C ASN A 116 -19.41 -7.02 0.30
N VAL A 117 -19.20 -6.11 -0.67
CA VAL A 117 -18.18 -5.06 -0.54
C VAL A 117 -18.62 -4.02 0.47
N GLN A 118 -17.78 -3.80 1.48
CA GLN A 118 -17.99 -2.86 2.57
C GLN A 118 -16.81 -1.88 2.66
N THR A 119 -17.08 -0.70 3.20
CA THR A 119 -16.03 0.24 3.59
C THR A 119 -15.50 -0.14 4.98
N MET A 120 -14.20 -0.34 5.08
CA MET A 120 -13.48 -0.59 6.32
C MET A 120 -12.57 0.58 6.64
N VAL A 121 -12.43 0.92 7.93
CA VAL A 121 -11.63 2.05 8.40
C VAL A 121 -10.69 1.60 9.49
N ILE A 122 -9.41 1.97 9.36
CA ILE A 122 -8.38 1.76 10.40
C ILE A 122 -7.74 3.11 10.67
N LYS A 123 -7.72 3.53 11.93
CA LYS A 123 -7.11 4.77 12.39
C LYS A 123 -5.86 4.46 13.19
N GLU A 124 -4.78 5.18 12.91
CA GLU A 124 -3.48 4.96 13.54
C GLU A 124 -2.79 6.30 13.81
N GLU A 125 -2.29 6.46 15.01
CA GLU A 125 -1.39 7.57 15.31
C GLU A 125 -0.07 7.37 14.55
N ALA A 126 0.36 8.39 13.80
CA ALA A 126 1.60 8.37 13.05
C ALA A 126 2.26 9.75 13.01
N SER A 127 3.54 9.83 13.37
CA SER A 127 4.37 11.05 13.29
C SER A 127 3.66 12.32 13.80
N GLY A 128 3.05 12.23 14.98
CA GLY A 128 2.34 13.32 15.65
C GLY A 128 1.05 13.80 15.00
N GLY A 129 0.48 13.03 14.10
CA GLY A 129 -0.83 13.21 13.51
C GLY A 129 -1.53 11.87 13.37
N GLU A 130 -2.63 11.77 12.63
CA GLU A 130 -3.39 10.54 12.45
C GLU A 130 -3.41 10.10 11.00
N ASP A 131 -3.12 8.84 10.73
CA ASP A 131 -3.34 8.20 9.44
C ASP A 131 -4.62 7.35 9.48
N ILE A 132 -5.50 7.57 8.52
CA ILE A 132 -6.77 6.87 8.39
C ILE A 132 -6.72 6.09 7.07
N PHE A 133 -6.73 4.76 7.19
CA PHE A 133 -6.79 3.85 6.05
C PHE A 133 -8.25 3.48 5.80
N ILE A 134 -8.81 3.97 4.70
CA ILE A 134 -10.18 3.70 4.27
C ILE A 134 -10.11 2.72 3.11
N SER A 135 -10.76 1.57 3.21
CA SER A 135 -10.69 0.53 2.18
C SER A 135 -12.05 -0.03 1.80
N ALA A 136 -12.24 -0.31 0.53
CA ALA A 136 -13.37 -1.08 0.01
C ALA A 136 -12.95 -2.54 -0.08
N GLU A 137 -13.56 -3.41 0.71
CA GLU A 137 -13.17 -4.81 0.86
C GLU A 137 -14.38 -5.74 0.78
N ASP A 138 -14.18 -6.92 0.21
CA ASP A 138 -15.08 -8.07 0.41
C ASP A 138 -14.50 -8.90 1.57
N PRO A 139 -15.01 -8.75 2.80
CA PRO A 139 -14.46 -9.40 3.98
C PRO A 139 -14.69 -10.93 3.99
N ILE A 140 -15.73 -11.42 3.31
CA ILE A 140 -16.04 -12.86 3.24
C ILE A 140 -14.96 -13.58 2.43
N ASN A 141 -14.53 -12.98 1.33
CA ASN A 141 -13.51 -13.54 0.45
C ASN A 141 -12.09 -13.05 0.76
N ASP A 142 -11.92 -12.18 1.76
CA ASP A 142 -10.66 -11.48 2.10
C ASP A 142 -10.03 -10.82 0.87
N VAL A 143 -10.81 -9.99 0.16
CA VAL A 143 -10.37 -9.30 -1.05
C VAL A 143 -10.45 -7.79 -0.89
N LEU A 144 -9.34 -7.12 -1.16
CA LEU A 144 -9.23 -5.65 -1.22
C LEU A 144 -9.50 -5.17 -2.65
N ILE A 145 -10.54 -4.35 -2.81
CA ILE A 145 -10.91 -3.73 -4.09
C ILE A 145 -10.14 -2.43 -4.32
N GLY A 146 -10.04 -1.60 -3.28
CA GLY A 146 -9.35 -0.33 -3.33
C GLY A 146 -9.20 0.27 -1.95
N PHE A 147 -8.41 1.34 -1.85
CA PHE A 147 -8.20 2.05 -0.60
C PHE A 147 -7.87 3.52 -0.83
N LEU A 148 -8.04 4.30 0.22
CA LEU A 148 -7.60 5.68 0.34
C LEU A 148 -6.84 5.84 1.66
N ARG A 149 -5.76 6.61 1.62
CA ARG A 149 -5.02 7.04 2.82
C ARG A 149 -5.31 8.50 3.08
N LEU A 150 -6.06 8.75 4.13
CA LEU A 150 -6.33 10.08 4.64
C LEU A 150 -5.36 10.38 5.78
N ARG A 151 -4.80 11.57 5.79
CA ARG A 151 -3.90 12.06 6.84
C ARG A 151 -4.49 13.28 7.50
N ILE A 152 -4.59 13.27 8.80
CA ILE A 152 -4.75 14.45 9.64
C ILE A 152 -3.33 14.90 10.02
N PRO A 153 -2.85 16.04 9.49
CA PRO A 153 -1.48 16.46 9.66
C PRO A 153 -1.18 16.88 11.11
N SER A 154 0.08 16.76 11.50
CA SER A 154 0.56 17.35 12.75
C SER A 154 0.80 18.86 12.58
N GLU A 155 0.96 19.55 13.69
CA GLU A 155 1.33 20.98 13.72
C GLU A 155 2.65 21.30 12.99
N LYS A 156 3.47 20.27 12.72
CA LYS A 156 4.73 20.42 11.96
C LYS A 156 4.57 20.45 10.45
N ALA A 157 3.33 20.45 9.93
CA ALA A 157 3.11 20.64 8.49
C ALA A 157 3.63 22.02 8.07
N HIS A 158 4.42 22.04 7.02
CA HIS A 158 5.16 23.24 6.59
C HIS A 158 4.73 23.81 5.23
N ARG A 159 3.77 23.12 4.58
CA ARG A 159 3.28 23.57 3.27
C ARG A 159 2.17 24.60 3.44
N PRO A 160 2.21 25.74 2.71
CA PRO A 160 1.19 26.80 2.84
C PRO A 160 -0.22 26.34 2.46
N GLU A 161 -0.34 25.33 1.60
CA GLU A 161 -1.62 24.76 1.19
C GLU A 161 -2.27 23.88 2.29
N ILE A 162 -1.48 23.51 3.31
CA ILE A 162 -1.88 22.58 4.38
C ILE A 162 -1.86 23.31 5.72
N VAL A 163 -3.02 23.72 6.19
CA VAL A 163 -3.20 24.31 7.52
C VAL A 163 -3.61 23.18 8.47
N PRO A 164 -2.78 22.83 9.48
CA PRO A 164 -2.99 21.64 10.31
C PRO A 164 -4.36 21.56 10.96
N GLU A 165 -4.90 22.69 11.42
CA GLU A 165 -6.16 22.72 12.17
C GLU A 165 -7.40 22.54 11.28
N THR A 166 -7.29 22.85 9.99
CA THR A 166 -8.45 22.87 9.08
C THR A 166 -8.34 21.98 7.87
N THR A 167 -7.15 21.36 7.63
CA THR A 167 -6.88 20.61 6.41
C THR A 167 -6.64 19.14 6.71
N SER A 168 -7.24 18.26 5.93
CA SER A 168 -6.84 16.85 5.80
C SER A 168 -6.20 16.60 4.43
N ILE A 169 -5.43 15.51 4.33
CA ILE A 169 -4.64 15.20 3.14
C ILE A 169 -4.94 13.79 2.66
N VAL A 170 -5.42 13.65 1.44
CA VAL A 170 -5.45 12.36 0.72
C VAL A 170 -4.05 12.11 0.15
N ARG A 171 -3.32 11.15 0.76
CA ARG A 171 -1.95 10.81 0.37
C ARG A 171 -1.91 9.79 -0.78
N GLU A 172 -2.88 8.90 -0.82
CA GLU A 172 -3.01 7.87 -1.85
C GLU A 172 -4.49 7.52 -2.05
N LEU A 173 -4.91 7.34 -3.29
CA LEU A 173 -6.18 6.73 -3.68
C LEU A 173 -5.89 5.70 -4.74
N HIS A 174 -6.22 4.45 -4.49
CA HIS A 174 -5.94 3.35 -5.41
C HIS A 174 -7.12 2.38 -5.50
N VAL A 175 -7.60 2.10 -6.71
CA VAL A 175 -8.57 1.06 -6.99
C VAL A 175 -7.92 0.01 -7.86
N TYR A 176 -7.92 -1.23 -7.40
CA TYR A 176 -7.31 -2.37 -8.08
C TYR A 176 -8.24 -2.94 -9.16
N GLY A 177 -7.66 -3.49 -10.20
CA GLY A 177 -8.40 -4.12 -11.29
C GLY A 177 -7.54 -4.34 -12.52
N SER A 178 -8.15 -4.86 -13.59
CA SER A 178 -7.50 -4.94 -14.89
C SER A 178 -7.28 -3.53 -15.42
N LEU A 179 -6.09 -3.23 -15.95
CA LEU A 179 -5.80 -1.96 -16.61
C LEU A 179 -6.85 -1.67 -17.68
N VAL A 180 -7.61 -0.62 -17.49
CA VAL A 180 -8.54 -0.10 -18.49
C VAL A 180 -7.94 1.19 -19.05
N PRO A 181 -7.70 1.28 -20.38
CA PRO A 181 -7.24 2.51 -20.98
C PRO A 181 -8.16 3.68 -20.67
N VAL A 182 -7.60 4.87 -20.48
CA VAL A 182 -8.35 6.10 -20.24
C VAL A 182 -9.38 6.30 -21.36
N GLY A 183 -10.66 6.47 -20.98
CA GLY A 183 -11.77 6.65 -21.93
C GLY A 183 -12.46 5.37 -22.40
N LYS A 184 -12.01 4.17 -22.01
CA LYS A 184 -12.72 2.92 -22.26
C LYS A 184 -13.44 2.41 -21.01
N HIS A 185 -14.69 2.00 -21.16
CA HIS A 185 -15.48 1.35 -20.12
C HIS A 185 -15.49 -0.17 -20.34
N LEU A 186 -14.93 -0.94 -19.41
CA LEU A 186 -15.12 -2.37 -19.35
C LEU A 186 -16.09 -2.67 -18.19
N ALA A 187 -17.29 -3.13 -18.50
CA ALA A 187 -18.34 -3.41 -17.51
C ALA A 187 -17.93 -4.37 -16.38
N LYS A 188 -16.86 -5.14 -16.58
CA LYS A 188 -16.31 -6.09 -15.59
C LYS A 188 -15.11 -5.55 -14.78
N ALA A 189 -14.67 -4.30 -15.04
CA ALA A 189 -13.51 -3.73 -14.34
C ALA A 189 -13.95 -3.01 -13.06
N TRP A 190 -13.36 -3.37 -11.93
CA TRP A 190 -13.62 -2.75 -10.62
C TRP A 190 -13.32 -1.24 -10.61
N GLN A 191 -12.34 -0.79 -11.40
CA GLN A 191 -11.94 0.62 -11.54
C GLN A 191 -13.07 1.54 -12.04
N HIS A 192 -14.12 1.00 -12.69
CA HIS A 192 -15.23 1.79 -13.24
C HIS A 192 -16.55 1.62 -12.48
N LYS A 193 -16.55 0.89 -11.36
CA LYS A 193 -17.74 0.69 -10.51
C LYS A 193 -17.95 1.79 -9.45
N GLY A 194 -17.24 2.91 -9.54
CA GLY A 194 -17.44 4.05 -8.63
C GLY A 194 -16.67 3.99 -7.31
N TYR A 195 -15.91 2.93 -7.02
CA TYR A 195 -15.19 2.79 -5.73
C TYR A 195 -14.22 3.92 -5.42
N GLY A 196 -13.57 4.51 -6.44
CA GLY A 196 -12.71 5.68 -6.22
C GLY A 196 -13.49 6.91 -5.73
N GLY A 197 -14.69 7.12 -6.27
CA GLY A 197 -15.60 8.19 -5.80
C GLY A 197 -16.16 7.90 -4.41
N LEU A 198 -16.54 6.65 -4.13
CA LEU A 198 -17.00 6.20 -2.83
C LEU A 198 -15.94 6.47 -1.74
N LEU A 199 -14.72 5.98 -1.95
CA LEU A 199 -13.61 6.18 -1.00
C LEU A 199 -13.28 7.66 -0.79
N LEU A 200 -13.37 8.48 -1.84
CA LEU A 200 -13.14 9.92 -1.75
C LEU A 200 -14.27 10.61 -0.96
N SER A 201 -15.52 10.23 -1.19
CA SER A 201 -16.68 10.73 -0.45
C SER A 201 -16.61 10.35 1.04
N ASP A 202 -16.22 9.13 1.37
CA ASP A 202 -16.00 8.70 2.74
C ASP A 202 -14.88 9.52 3.42
N ALA A 203 -13.78 9.79 2.70
CA ALA A 203 -12.70 10.62 3.22
C ALA A 203 -13.14 12.08 3.46
N GLU A 204 -13.95 12.66 2.57
CA GLU A 204 -14.54 13.98 2.75
C GLU A 204 -15.48 14.04 3.96
N ARG A 205 -16.38 13.06 4.09
CA ARG A 205 -17.29 12.92 5.22
C ARG A 205 -16.52 12.81 6.55
N MET A 206 -15.56 11.89 6.64
CA MET A 206 -14.75 11.70 7.84
C MET A 206 -13.93 12.95 8.18
N SER A 207 -13.36 13.61 7.18
CA SER A 207 -12.64 14.87 7.38
C SER A 207 -13.53 15.93 8.03
N ARG A 208 -14.75 16.10 7.53
CA ARG A 208 -15.71 17.09 8.04
C ARG A 208 -16.31 16.69 9.38
N GLU A 209 -16.90 15.48 9.46
CA GLU A 209 -17.78 15.08 10.55
C GLU A 209 -17.01 14.50 11.76
N GLU A 210 -15.90 13.84 11.51
CA GLU A 210 -15.16 13.16 12.57
C GLU A 210 -13.88 13.91 12.98
N CYS A 211 -13.28 14.68 12.05
CA CYS A 211 -12.00 15.35 12.28
C CYS A 211 -12.11 16.88 12.30
N ASP A 212 -13.29 17.47 12.14
CA ASP A 212 -13.53 18.92 12.08
C ASP A 212 -12.61 19.66 11.08
N ARG A 213 -12.47 19.09 9.87
CA ARG A 213 -11.65 19.68 8.81
C ARG A 213 -12.54 20.35 7.76
N LYS A 214 -12.11 21.52 7.30
CA LYS A 214 -12.84 22.36 6.34
C LYS A 214 -12.29 22.23 4.91
N LYS A 215 -11.15 21.58 4.74
CA LYS A 215 -10.47 21.45 3.46
C LYS A 215 -9.86 20.07 3.30
N VAL A 216 -10.01 19.48 2.13
CA VAL A 216 -9.27 18.27 1.73
C VAL A 216 -8.30 18.63 0.64
N VAL A 217 -7.02 18.29 0.84
CA VAL A 217 -5.94 18.40 -0.13
C VAL A 217 -5.59 17.00 -0.64
N VAL A 218 -5.35 16.86 -1.94
CA VAL A 218 -4.95 15.58 -2.54
C VAL A 218 -3.57 15.66 -3.15
N ILE A 219 -2.68 14.77 -2.75
CA ILE A 219 -1.38 14.54 -3.39
C ILE A 219 -1.63 13.72 -4.65
N SER A 220 -1.76 14.40 -5.79
CA SER A 220 -2.10 13.75 -7.06
C SER A 220 -0.97 13.84 -8.08
N ALA A 221 -0.80 12.79 -8.88
CA ALA A 221 0.03 12.85 -10.06
C ALA A 221 -0.58 13.81 -11.10
N LEU A 222 0.25 14.41 -11.96
CA LEU A 222 -0.19 15.37 -12.98
C LEU A 222 -1.33 14.82 -13.85
N GLY A 223 -1.22 13.57 -14.30
CA GLY A 223 -2.20 12.92 -15.15
C GLY A 223 -3.55 12.59 -14.48
N THR A 224 -3.61 12.63 -13.14
CA THR A 224 -4.82 12.29 -12.39
C THR A 224 -5.58 13.52 -11.87
N LYS A 225 -5.05 14.74 -12.03
CA LYS A 225 -5.73 15.96 -11.56
C LYS A 225 -7.10 16.15 -12.18
N GLN A 226 -7.29 15.78 -13.46
CA GLN A 226 -8.59 15.85 -14.12
C GLN A 226 -9.63 14.87 -13.53
N TYR A 227 -9.19 13.78 -12.94
CA TYR A 227 -10.07 12.86 -12.23
C TYR A 227 -10.71 13.57 -11.02
N TYR A 228 -9.93 14.25 -10.21
CA TYR A 228 -10.41 14.94 -9.02
C TYR A 228 -11.30 16.15 -9.31
N LYS A 229 -11.06 16.84 -10.45
CA LYS A 229 -11.94 17.94 -10.89
C LYS A 229 -13.40 17.54 -11.02
N ARG A 230 -13.69 16.30 -11.39
CA ARG A 230 -15.07 15.78 -11.50
C ARG A 230 -15.78 15.69 -10.14
N PHE A 231 -15.03 15.74 -9.05
CA PHE A 231 -15.54 15.72 -7.67
C PHE A 231 -15.48 17.11 -7.00
N GLY A 232 -15.26 18.18 -7.80
CA GLY A 232 -15.26 19.55 -7.29
C GLY A 232 -13.91 20.05 -6.77
N TYR A 233 -12.82 19.30 -7.00
CA TYR A 233 -11.46 19.75 -6.65
C TYR A 233 -10.91 20.74 -7.67
N SER A 234 -10.20 21.76 -7.20
CA SER A 234 -9.49 22.75 -7.99
C SER A 234 -7.97 22.70 -7.73
N TYR A 235 -7.19 23.34 -8.58
CA TYR A 235 -5.75 23.47 -8.37
C TYR A 235 -5.44 24.29 -7.11
N ASP A 236 -4.46 23.83 -6.34
CA ASP A 236 -3.99 24.44 -5.12
C ASP A 236 -2.48 24.21 -4.97
N GLY A 237 -1.68 25.09 -5.57
CA GLY A 237 -0.24 24.88 -5.72
C GLY A 237 0.08 23.58 -6.48
N PRO A 238 0.94 22.71 -5.93
CA PRO A 238 1.25 21.40 -6.54
C PRO A 238 0.12 20.38 -6.39
N TYR A 239 -0.85 20.66 -5.54
CA TYR A 239 -1.97 19.76 -5.18
C TYR A 239 -3.25 20.05 -5.98
N VAL A 240 -4.30 19.33 -5.66
CA VAL A 240 -5.69 19.74 -5.85
C VAL A 240 -6.39 19.74 -4.51
N SER A 241 -7.33 20.66 -4.30
CA SER A 241 -8.06 20.76 -3.05
C SER A 241 -9.53 21.07 -3.24
N LYS A 242 -10.32 20.78 -2.21
CA LYS A 242 -11.76 21.08 -2.12
C LYS A 242 -12.08 21.61 -0.73
N MET A 243 -12.82 22.71 -0.68
CA MET A 243 -13.44 23.14 0.57
C MET A 243 -14.63 22.26 0.85
N LEU A 244 -14.75 21.81 2.09
CA LEU A 244 -15.90 21.04 2.55
C LEU A 244 -16.96 22.03 3.04
N GLU A 245 -18.11 22.00 2.40
CA GLU A 245 -19.26 22.81 2.84
C GLU A 245 -19.77 22.29 4.20
N GLY A 246 -20.13 23.23 5.07
CA GLY A 246 -20.66 22.94 6.39
C GLY A 246 -22.10 22.42 6.36
#